data_682fd7ad0f2f9c7f1a7ae88449e6722d
#
_entry.id   682fd7ad0f2f9c7f1a7ae88449e6722d
#
_cell.length_a   1.000
_cell.length_b   1.000
_cell.length_c   1.000
_cell.angle_alpha   90.00
_cell.angle_beta   90.00
_cell.angle_gamma   90.00
#
_symmetry.space_group_name_H-M   'P 1'
#
loop_
_entity.id
_entity.type
_entity.pdbx_description
1 polymer ?
#
loop_
_entity_poly.entity_id
_entity_poly.type
_entity_poly.pdbx_seq_one_letter_code
_entity_poly.pdbx_strand_id
1 'polypeptide(L)'
;SRGLGDVYKRQLYLKLEDLDCPNCGEKIANRVGELAGVISSNVDFISKKLTVKTDGSNPDLRIMIEDTVHQLEPDVTVKDYGAQTAEEEPVNDHNGEIVKLSVAIVFFIASMLLDKLGNGTVCEYLSAGLAIVAYLIAGLDVVIAAVRNLVKGEAFDESLLMTIATVGAFALKDFREGAAVMLFFQVGELFQTVAVEKSRKSITKLMELKPESVTVVRNGKTYELPP
;
A
#
# COMPACT_ATOMS: atom_id res chain seq x y z
N SER A 1 -49.38 3.31 5.18
CA SER A 1 -48.17 3.71 5.89
C SER A 1 -47.04 2.77 5.46
N ARG A 2 -46.33 3.17 4.41
CA ARG A 2 -45.07 2.50 4.02
C ARG A 2 -44.01 3.05 4.97
N GLY A 3 -43.42 2.15 5.77
CA GLY A 3 -42.51 2.51 6.82
C GLY A 3 -41.21 3.12 6.30
N LEU A 4 -40.77 4.16 6.97
CA LEU A 4 -39.45 4.81 6.86
C LEU A 4 -38.26 3.84 7.15
N GLY A 5 -38.55 2.56 7.41
CA GLY A 5 -37.55 1.57 7.77
C GLY A 5 -36.77 0.93 6.62
N ASP A 6 -37.22 1.09 5.36
CA ASP A 6 -36.59 0.41 4.22
C ASP A 6 -35.50 1.21 3.51
N VAL A 7 -35.35 2.50 3.79
CA VAL A 7 -34.38 3.38 3.13
C VAL A 7 -32.94 3.17 3.66
N TYR A 8 -32.79 2.61 4.87
CA TYR A 8 -31.48 2.44 5.51
C TYR A 8 -30.78 1.11 5.23
N LYS A 9 -31.37 0.20 4.46
CA LYS A 9 -30.86 -1.17 4.29
C LYS A 9 -29.91 -1.42 3.14
N ARG A 10 -29.45 -0.37 2.44
CA ARG A 10 -28.56 -0.58 1.29
C ARG A 10 -27.31 0.29 1.39
N GLN A 11 -26.48 -0.04 2.37
CA GLN A 11 -25.11 0.44 2.44
C GLN A 11 -24.17 -0.70 2.04
N LEU A 12 -23.30 -0.42 1.09
CA LEU A 12 -22.23 -1.33 0.68
C LEU A 12 -20.94 -0.84 1.32
N TYR A 13 -20.29 -1.74 2.03
CA TYR A 13 -18.99 -1.48 2.64
C TYR A 13 -17.93 -2.29 1.91
N LEU A 14 -16.96 -1.61 1.32
CA LEU A 14 -15.88 -2.22 0.57
C LEU A 14 -14.54 -1.79 1.15
N LYS A 15 -13.54 -2.67 1.12
CA LYS A 15 -12.15 -2.38 1.50
C LYS A 15 -11.36 -2.13 0.23
N LEU A 16 -10.61 -1.03 0.20
CA LEU A 16 -9.69 -0.67 -0.88
C LEU A 16 -8.28 -1.05 -0.43
N GLU A 17 -7.81 -2.23 -0.82
CA GLU A 17 -6.42 -2.64 -0.53
C GLU A 17 -5.47 -1.91 -1.48
N ASP A 18 -4.26 -1.64 -0.98
CA ASP A 18 -3.19 -0.93 -1.70
C ASP A 18 -3.52 0.53 -2.09
N LEU A 19 -4.51 1.14 -1.42
CA LEU A 19 -4.77 2.57 -1.54
C LEU A 19 -3.76 3.34 -0.67
N ASP A 20 -2.78 3.99 -1.31
CA ASP A 20 -1.68 4.68 -0.61
C ASP A 20 -1.72 6.22 -0.75
N CYS A 21 -2.59 6.74 -1.60
CA CYS A 21 -2.73 8.16 -1.89
C CYS A 21 -4.06 8.72 -1.36
N PRO A 22 -4.08 9.69 -0.42
CA PRO A 22 -5.31 10.29 0.08
C PRO A 22 -6.15 10.95 -1.02
N ASN A 23 -5.49 11.63 -1.97
CA ASN A 23 -6.15 12.29 -3.09
C ASN A 23 -6.79 11.28 -4.06
N CYS A 24 -6.19 10.10 -4.20
CA CYS A 24 -6.74 9.00 -4.98
C CYS A 24 -8.03 8.46 -4.34
N GLY A 25 -8.06 8.34 -3.00
CA GLY A 25 -9.27 7.99 -2.27
C GLY A 25 -10.43 8.96 -2.51
N GLU A 26 -10.15 10.27 -2.52
CA GLU A 26 -11.16 11.29 -2.82
C GLU A 26 -11.66 11.21 -4.26
N LYS A 27 -10.77 11.00 -5.23
CA LYS A 27 -11.13 10.78 -6.64
C LYS A 27 -12.02 9.55 -6.81
N ILE A 28 -11.68 8.45 -6.13
CA ILE A 28 -12.50 7.22 -6.14
C ILE A 28 -13.88 7.52 -5.56
N ALA A 29 -13.96 8.18 -4.40
CA ALA A 29 -15.23 8.55 -3.78
C ALA A 29 -16.09 9.37 -4.74
N ASN A 30 -15.55 10.41 -5.38
CA ASN A 30 -16.27 11.27 -6.30
C ASN A 30 -16.79 10.49 -7.52
N ARG A 31 -15.94 9.67 -8.15
CA ARG A 31 -16.33 8.90 -9.33
C ARG A 31 -17.36 7.81 -9.04
N VAL A 32 -17.20 7.11 -7.92
CA VAL A 32 -18.20 6.13 -7.47
C VAL A 32 -19.53 6.82 -7.13
N GLY A 33 -19.48 8.04 -6.60
CA GLY A 33 -20.67 8.85 -6.33
C GLY A 33 -21.49 9.24 -7.58
N GLU A 34 -20.86 9.26 -8.76
CA GLU A 34 -21.51 9.56 -10.04
C GLU A 34 -22.18 8.33 -10.68
N LEU A 35 -21.98 7.13 -10.14
CA LEU A 35 -22.56 5.91 -10.70
C LEU A 35 -24.08 5.84 -10.50
N ALA A 36 -24.77 5.28 -11.50
CA ALA A 36 -26.23 5.12 -11.45
C ALA A 36 -26.63 4.18 -10.30
N GLY A 37 -27.54 4.64 -9.44
CA GLY A 37 -27.99 3.91 -8.25
C GLY A 37 -27.21 4.22 -6.98
N VAL A 38 -26.20 5.10 -7.03
CA VAL A 38 -25.46 5.60 -5.87
C VAL A 38 -26.08 6.90 -5.39
N ILE A 39 -26.40 6.96 -4.10
CA ILE A 39 -26.92 8.17 -3.43
C ILE A 39 -25.76 9.01 -2.88
N SER A 40 -24.76 8.35 -2.29
CA SER A 40 -23.54 8.98 -1.79
C SER A 40 -22.44 7.94 -1.65
N SER A 41 -21.20 8.37 -1.83
CA SER A 41 -20.02 7.56 -1.57
C SER A 41 -19.04 8.36 -0.72
N ASN A 42 -18.30 7.66 0.12
CA ASN A 42 -17.24 8.23 0.94
C ASN A 42 -16.12 7.21 1.14
N VAL A 43 -14.87 7.65 1.02
CA VAL A 43 -13.69 6.83 1.32
C VAL A 43 -13.05 7.34 2.60
N ASP A 44 -12.99 6.48 3.59
CA ASP A 44 -12.12 6.68 4.74
C ASP A 44 -10.73 6.13 4.39
N PHE A 45 -9.80 7.02 4.13
CA PHE A 45 -8.43 6.68 3.76
C PHE A 45 -7.67 5.93 4.87
N ILE A 46 -7.97 6.21 6.14
CA ILE A 46 -7.26 5.60 7.28
C ILE A 46 -7.64 4.13 7.41
N SER A 47 -8.93 3.82 7.37
CA SER A 47 -9.45 2.45 7.43
C SER A 47 -9.50 1.77 6.07
N LYS A 48 -9.10 2.47 4.99
CA LYS A 48 -9.24 2.01 3.59
C LYS A 48 -10.66 1.53 3.26
N LYS A 49 -11.67 2.14 3.89
CA LYS A 49 -13.09 1.76 3.80
C LYS A 49 -13.82 2.67 2.82
N LEU A 50 -14.35 2.09 1.75
CA LEU A 50 -15.32 2.76 0.86
C LEU A 50 -16.73 2.44 1.34
N THR A 51 -17.48 3.47 1.71
CA THR A 51 -18.90 3.38 2.10
C THR A 51 -19.76 3.92 0.98
N VAL A 52 -20.60 3.09 0.39
CA VAL A 52 -21.51 3.47 -0.69
C VAL A 52 -22.95 3.31 -0.22
N LYS A 53 -23.73 4.39 -0.25
CA LYS A 53 -25.17 4.36 -0.04
C LYS A 53 -25.86 4.22 -1.40
N THR A 54 -26.70 3.22 -1.57
CA THR A 54 -27.39 2.92 -2.82
C THR A 54 -28.91 2.91 -2.63
N ASP A 55 -29.63 3.28 -3.68
CA ASP A 55 -31.09 3.13 -3.76
C ASP A 55 -31.51 1.69 -4.11
N GLY A 56 -30.53 0.85 -4.50
CA GLY A 56 -30.72 -0.56 -4.86
C GLY A 56 -31.36 -0.77 -6.22
N SER A 57 -31.37 0.23 -7.07
CA SER A 57 -31.90 0.10 -8.45
C SER A 57 -30.98 -0.71 -9.37
N ASN A 58 -29.67 -0.80 -9.03
CA ASN A 58 -28.67 -1.43 -9.87
C ASN A 58 -28.09 -2.69 -9.22
N PRO A 59 -28.40 -3.90 -9.73
CA PRO A 59 -27.86 -5.15 -9.19
C PRO A 59 -26.36 -5.33 -9.47
N ASP A 60 -25.83 -4.71 -10.53
CA ASP A 60 -24.44 -4.84 -10.97
C ASP A 60 -23.53 -3.72 -10.40
N LEU A 61 -24.06 -2.93 -9.44
CA LEU A 61 -23.36 -1.78 -8.88
C LEU A 61 -21.97 -2.15 -8.35
N ARG A 62 -21.82 -3.34 -7.76
CA ARG A 62 -20.53 -3.79 -7.24
C ARG A 62 -19.48 -3.91 -8.35
N ILE A 63 -19.82 -4.54 -9.45
CA ILE A 63 -18.93 -4.73 -10.60
C ILE A 63 -18.55 -3.36 -11.18
N MET A 64 -19.51 -2.44 -11.28
CA MET A 64 -19.24 -1.08 -11.75
C MET A 64 -18.32 -0.30 -10.84
N ILE A 65 -18.43 -0.48 -9.52
CA ILE A 65 -17.51 0.13 -8.54
C ILE A 65 -16.09 -0.42 -8.74
N GLU A 66 -15.96 -1.74 -8.86
CA GLU A 66 -14.68 -2.41 -9.05
C GLU A 66 -14.00 -1.94 -10.35
N ASP A 67 -14.73 -1.91 -11.47
CA ASP A 67 -14.23 -1.38 -12.74
C ASP A 67 -13.83 0.09 -12.65
N THR A 68 -14.61 0.91 -11.93
CA THR A 68 -14.32 2.34 -11.76
C THR A 68 -13.06 2.55 -10.93
N VAL A 69 -12.87 1.78 -9.87
CA VAL A 69 -11.67 1.82 -9.03
C VAL A 69 -10.45 1.41 -9.85
N HIS A 70 -10.51 0.30 -10.58
CA HIS A 70 -9.40 -0.17 -11.42
C HIS A 70 -9.04 0.76 -12.57
N GLN A 71 -10.00 1.51 -13.11
CA GLN A 71 -9.72 2.54 -14.13
C GLN A 71 -8.94 3.74 -13.57
N LEU A 72 -9.19 4.11 -12.31
CA LEU A 72 -8.52 5.22 -11.64
C LEU A 72 -7.18 4.80 -11.04
N GLU A 73 -7.18 3.65 -10.39
CA GLU A 73 -6.03 3.09 -9.67
C GLU A 73 -5.94 1.58 -9.97
N PRO A 74 -5.18 1.17 -10.98
CA PRO A 74 -5.09 -0.24 -11.39
C PRO A 74 -4.51 -1.17 -10.33
N ASP A 75 -3.74 -0.63 -9.39
CA ASP A 75 -3.07 -1.39 -8.33
C ASP A 75 -3.98 -1.57 -7.10
N VAL A 76 -5.14 -0.89 -7.03
CA VAL A 76 -6.08 -0.98 -5.89
C VAL A 76 -7.03 -2.15 -6.07
N THR A 77 -7.08 -3.04 -5.08
CA THR A 77 -8.00 -4.18 -5.05
C THR A 77 -9.22 -3.88 -4.18
N VAL A 78 -10.43 -4.19 -4.71
CA VAL A 78 -11.70 -3.98 -3.99
C VAL A 78 -12.16 -5.28 -3.36
N LYS A 79 -12.30 -5.33 -2.02
CA LYS A 79 -12.81 -6.48 -1.26
C LYS A 79 -14.05 -6.11 -0.44
N ASP A 80 -14.86 -7.10 -0.06
CA ASP A 80 -16.01 -6.86 0.83
C ASP A 80 -15.53 -6.60 2.26
N TYR A 81 -16.00 -5.50 2.86
CA TYR A 81 -15.61 -5.09 4.21
C TYR A 81 -16.19 -5.97 5.34
N GLY A 82 -17.06 -6.91 5.06
CA GLY A 82 -17.75 -7.73 6.08
C GLY A 82 -17.48 -9.22 5.99
N ALA A 83 -16.68 -9.70 5.03
CA ALA A 83 -16.40 -11.13 4.87
C ALA A 83 -15.29 -11.65 5.80
N GLN A 84 -14.68 -10.80 6.62
CA GLN A 84 -13.54 -11.15 7.47
C GLN A 84 -13.67 -10.63 8.90
N THR A 85 -14.73 -11.02 9.62
CA THR A 85 -14.80 -10.84 11.09
C THR A 85 -14.27 -12.04 11.87
N ALA A 86 -13.51 -12.95 11.28
CA ALA A 86 -12.89 -14.07 11.97
C ALA A 86 -11.52 -14.52 11.43
N GLU A 87 -10.95 -13.84 10.43
CA GLU A 87 -9.55 -14.06 10.09
C GLU A 87 -8.79 -12.77 10.39
N GLU A 88 -7.77 -12.89 11.22
CA GLU A 88 -6.76 -11.88 11.46
C GLU A 88 -6.44 -11.22 10.11
N GLU A 89 -6.49 -9.85 10.04
CA GLU A 89 -5.96 -9.16 8.87
C GLU A 89 -4.67 -9.88 8.48
N PRO A 90 -4.49 -10.26 7.20
CA PRO A 90 -3.20 -10.77 6.80
C PRO A 90 -2.20 -9.72 7.27
N VAL A 91 -1.42 -10.07 8.28
CA VAL A 91 -0.21 -9.35 8.63
C VAL A 91 0.48 -9.25 7.28
N ASN A 92 0.53 -8.04 6.71
CA ASN A 92 1.27 -7.82 5.47
C ASN A 92 2.60 -8.53 5.72
N ASP A 93 2.80 -9.64 5.03
CA ASP A 93 3.89 -10.55 5.36
C ASP A 93 5.18 -9.93 4.81
N HIS A 94 5.67 -8.90 5.54
CA HIS A 94 6.99 -8.31 5.26
C HIS A 94 8.13 -9.35 5.40
N ASN A 95 7.78 -10.59 5.78
CA ASN A 95 8.77 -11.66 5.89
C ASN A 95 9.48 -11.87 4.54
N GLY A 96 8.77 -11.77 3.43
CA GLY A 96 9.36 -11.86 2.09
C GLY A 96 10.36 -10.73 1.81
N GLU A 97 10.01 -9.49 2.15
CA GLU A 97 10.87 -8.32 1.98
C GLU A 97 12.06 -8.37 2.95
N ILE A 98 11.80 -8.72 4.20
CA ILE A 98 12.86 -8.91 5.22
C ILE A 98 13.85 -10.00 4.78
N VAL A 99 13.36 -11.11 4.24
CA VAL A 99 14.23 -12.19 3.75
C VAL A 99 15.06 -11.74 2.56
N LYS A 100 14.45 -11.10 1.55
CA LYS A 100 15.18 -10.53 0.40
C LYS A 100 16.29 -9.58 0.87
N LEU A 101 15.94 -8.63 1.75
CA LEU A 101 16.87 -7.64 2.27
C LEU A 101 17.99 -8.28 3.11
N SER A 102 17.66 -9.28 3.94
CA SER A 102 18.66 -10.02 4.73
C SER A 102 19.64 -10.77 3.82
N VAL A 103 19.16 -11.41 2.78
CA VAL A 103 20.02 -12.10 1.80
C VAL A 103 20.93 -11.10 1.09
N ALA A 104 20.40 -9.95 0.64
CA ALA A 104 21.19 -8.91 0.00
C ALA A 104 22.29 -8.36 0.94
N ILE A 105 21.97 -8.15 2.23
CA ILE A 105 22.96 -7.72 3.24
C ILE A 105 24.06 -8.78 3.41
N VAL A 106 23.72 -10.06 3.43
CA VAL A 106 24.72 -11.14 3.53
C VAL A 106 25.69 -11.11 2.34
N PHE A 107 25.18 -10.98 1.10
CA PHE A 107 26.01 -10.84 -0.10
C PHE A 107 26.89 -9.59 -0.05
N PHE A 108 26.36 -8.48 0.46
CA PHE A 108 27.12 -7.25 0.59
C PHE A 108 28.25 -7.37 1.63
N ILE A 109 27.98 -7.95 2.79
CA ILE A 109 29.00 -8.22 3.81
C ILE A 109 30.08 -9.16 3.27
N ALA A 110 29.68 -10.20 2.55
CA ALA A 110 30.62 -11.12 1.89
C ALA A 110 31.53 -10.38 0.89
N SER A 111 30.96 -9.45 0.09
CA SER A 111 31.73 -8.58 -0.80
C SER A 111 32.76 -7.74 -0.04
N MET A 112 32.37 -7.12 1.08
CA MET A 112 33.28 -6.32 1.92
C MET A 112 34.40 -7.16 2.54
N LEU A 113 34.10 -8.36 3.01
CA LEU A 113 35.08 -9.27 3.61
C LEU A 113 36.09 -9.74 2.57
N LEU A 114 35.64 -10.11 1.37
CA LEU A 114 36.52 -10.53 0.28
C LEU A 114 37.48 -9.43 -0.16
N ASP A 115 37.03 -8.18 -0.17
CA ASP A 115 37.87 -7.03 -0.51
C ASP A 115 38.96 -6.77 0.54
N LYS A 116 38.63 -6.95 1.84
CA LYS A 116 39.60 -6.73 2.93
C LYS A 116 40.58 -7.89 3.13
N LEU A 117 40.13 -9.12 2.90
CA LEU A 117 40.92 -10.32 3.20
C LEU A 117 41.63 -10.89 1.94
N GLY A 118 41.12 -10.56 0.75
CA GLY A 118 41.62 -11.07 -0.51
C GLY A 118 42.72 -10.20 -1.09
N ASN A 119 43.88 -10.79 -1.36
CA ASN A 119 44.97 -10.17 -2.11
C ASN A 119 44.98 -10.71 -3.55
N GLY A 120 44.60 -9.85 -4.51
CA GLY A 120 44.70 -10.19 -5.94
C GLY A 120 43.48 -9.74 -6.75
N THR A 121 43.69 -9.56 -8.07
CA THR A 121 42.69 -9.11 -9.02
C THR A 121 41.42 -10.00 -9.09
N VAL A 122 41.57 -11.29 -8.84
CA VAL A 122 40.44 -12.25 -8.81
C VAL A 122 39.50 -11.96 -7.65
N CYS A 123 40.02 -11.61 -6.47
CA CYS A 123 39.21 -11.26 -5.30
C CYS A 123 38.48 -9.94 -5.50
N GLU A 124 39.09 -8.97 -6.19
CA GLU A 124 38.48 -7.70 -6.54
C GLU A 124 37.26 -7.89 -7.47
N TYR A 125 37.41 -8.67 -8.56
CA TYR A 125 36.29 -8.98 -9.45
C TYR A 125 35.18 -9.78 -8.77
N LEU A 126 35.53 -10.70 -7.90
CA LEU A 126 34.55 -11.51 -7.16
C LEU A 126 33.79 -10.64 -6.14
N SER A 127 34.49 -9.75 -5.45
CA SER A 127 33.89 -8.76 -4.55
C SER A 127 32.92 -7.84 -5.30
N ALA A 128 33.34 -7.29 -6.45
CA ALA A 128 32.45 -6.48 -7.29
C ALA A 128 31.21 -7.24 -7.77
N GLY A 129 31.41 -8.50 -8.19
CA GLY A 129 30.30 -9.39 -8.59
C GLY A 129 29.28 -9.62 -7.46
N LEU A 130 29.75 -9.87 -6.24
CA LEU A 130 28.87 -10.01 -5.07
C LEU A 130 28.13 -8.72 -4.71
N ALA A 131 28.77 -7.56 -4.85
CA ALA A 131 28.13 -6.27 -4.65
C ALA A 131 27.01 -6.02 -5.68
N ILE A 132 27.26 -6.37 -6.96
CA ILE A 132 26.25 -6.28 -8.02
C ILE A 132 25.06 -7.22 -7.73
N VAL A 133 25.31 -8.45 -7.28
CA VAL A 133 24.26 -9.39 -6.90
C VAL A 133 23.44 -8.84 -5.73
N ALA A 134 24.08 -8.30 -4.70
CA ALA A 134 23.40 -7.65 -3.58
C ALA A 134 22.49 -6.48 -4.02
N TYR A 135 23.03 -5.65 -4.94
CA TYR A 135 22.28 -4.54 -5.55
C TYR A 135 21.04 -5.02 -6.31
N LEU A 136 21.18 -6.07 -7.14
CA LEU A 136 20.06 -6.60 -7.93
C LEU A 136 18.98 -7.20 -7.03
N ILE A 137 19.37 -7.93 -5.98
CA ILE A 137 18.41 -8.51 -5.04
C ILE A 137 17.64 -7.41 -4.30
N ALA A 138 18.31 -6.38 -3.82
CA ALA A 138 17.70 -5.30 -3.05
C ALA A 138 16.98 -4.28 -3.93
N GLY A 139 17.58 -3.87 -5.08
CA GLY A 139 17.21 -2.67 -5.79
C GLY A 139 16.42 -2.88 -7.08
N LEU A 140 16.21 -4.13 -7.54
CA LEU A 140 15.54 -4.35 -8.81
C LEU A 140 14.13 -3.76 -8.83
N ASP A 141 13.38 -3.92 -7.74
CA ASP A 141 12.02 -3.40 -7.59
C ASP A 141 12.02 -1.85 -7.66
N VAL A 142 13.02 -1.20 -7.04
CA VAL A 142 13.19 0.27 -7.09
C VAL A 142 13.50 0.76 -8.50
N VAL A 143 14.40 0.08 -9.20
CA VAL A 143 14.76 0.42 -10.58
C VAL A 143 13.56 0.29 -11.51
N ILE A 144 12.78 -0.80 -11.36
CA ILE A 144 11.56 -1.01 -12.16
C ILE A 144 10.51 0.07 -11.84
N ALA A 145 10.32 0.41 -10.56
CA ALA A 145 9.42 1.48 -10.14
C ALA A 145 9.86 2.84 -10.74
N ALA A 146 11.15 3.18 -10.66
CA ALA A 146 11.71 4.38 -11.25
C ALA A 146 11.44 4.50 -12.75
N VAL A 147 11.65 3.43 -13.51
CA VAL A 147 11.37 3.41 -14.95
C VAL A 147 9.87 3.54 -15.22
N ARG A 148 9.03 2.85 -14.46
CA ARG A 148 7.57 2.91 -14.60
C ARG A 148 7.04 4.33 -14.33
N ASN A 149 7.50 4.96 -13.24
CA ASN A 149 7.06 6.30 -12.84
C ASN A 149 7.56 7.36 -13.82
N LEU A 150 8.77 7.21 -14.34
CA LEU A 150 9.30 8.07 -15.39
C LEU A 150 8.44 8.02 -16.67
N VAL A 151 8.01 6.82 -17.10
CA VAL A 151 7.12 6.64 -18.26
C VAL A 151 5.74 7.24 -18.02
N LYS A 152 5.24 7.21 -16.78
CA LYS A 152 3.97 7.86 -16.37
C LYS A 152 4.09 9.40 -16.29
N GLY A 153 5.30 9.97 -16.41
CA GLY A 153 5.55 11.41 -16.31
C GLY A 153 5.82 11.91 -14.89
N GLU A 154 5.94 11.02 -13.92
CA GLU A 154 6.27 11.31 -12.52
C GLU A 154 7.80 11.30 -12.35
N ALA A 155 8.47 12.32 -12.91
CA ALA A 155 9.93 12.38 -12.97
C ALA A 155 10.63 12.77 -11.65
N PHE A 156 9.89 13.10 -10.58
CA PHE A 156 10.45 13.54 -9.28
C PHE A 156 10.10 12.57 -8.15
N ASP A 157 10.21 11.29 -8.45
CA ASP A 157 10.06 10.23 -7.47
C ASP A 157 11.42 9.87 -6.84
N GLU A 158 11.40 9.49 -5.57
CA GLU A 158 12.58 9.08 -4.81
C GLU A 158 13.28 7.86 -5.43
N SER A 159 12.51 6.92 -5.99
CA SER A 159 13.04 5.74 -6.69
C SER A 159 13.90 6.12 -7.90
N LEU A 160 13.50 7.15 -8.66
CA LEU A 160 14.28 7.65 -9.78
C LEU A 160 15.58 8.28 -9.30
N LEU A 161 15.53 9.09 -8.24
CA LEU A 161 16.72 9.74 -7.69
C LEU A 161 17.74 8.70 -7.20
N MET A 162 17.28 7.67 -6.47
CA MET A 162 18.12 6.57 -6.00
C MET A 162 18.70 5.76 -7.16
N THR A 163 17.91 5.49 -8.19
CA THR A 163 18.37 4.78 -9.40
C THR A 163 19.46 5.57 -10.11
N ILE A 164 19.29 6.88 -10.30
CA ILE A 164 20.32 7.73 -10.94
C ILE A 164 21.62 7.76 -10.12
N ALA A 165 21.50 7.91 -8.79
CA ALA A 165 22.66 7.94 -7.90
C ALA A 165 23.46 6.64 -7.94
N THR A 166 22.78 5.50 -7.87
CA THR A 166 23.42 4.18 -7.87
C THR A 166 23.98 3.78 -9.25
N VAL A 167 23.29 4.11 -10.33
CA VAL A 167 23.83 3.96 -11.70
C VAL A 167 25.06 4.85 -11.89
N GLY A 168 25.08 6.07 -11.35
CA GLY A 168 26.24 6.94 -11.34
C GLY A 168 27.43 6.31 -10.61
N ALA A 169 27.24 5.72 -9.44
CA ALA A 169 28.27 4.99 -8.70
C ALA A 169 28.83 3.81 -9.53
N PHE A 170 27.95 3.06 -10.20
CA PHE A 170 28.35 1.95 -11.07
C PHE A 170 29.15 2.41 -12.29
N ALA A 171 28.81 3.57 -12.88
CA ALA A 171 29.58 4.17 -13.97
C ALA A 171 31.02 4.55 -13.55
N LEU A 172 31.18 4.93 -12.28
CA LEU A 172 32.48 5.18 -11.66
C LEU A 172 33.21 3.90 -11.23
N LYS A 173 32.63 2.71 -11.46
CA LYS A 173 33.10 1.39 -11.03
C LYS A 173 33.11 1.18 -9.51
N ASP A 174 32.35 2.00 -8.78
CA ASP A 174 32.19 1.88 -7.34
C ASP A 174 30.94 1.08 -7.01
N PHE A 175 30.99 -0.22 -7.35
CA PHE A 175 29.86 -1.15 -7.23
C PHE A 175 29.42 -1.34 -5.76
N ARG A 176 30.35 -1.25 -4.82
CA ARG A 176 30.06 -1.40 -3.40
C ARG A 176 29.32 -0.18 -2.83
N GLU A 177 29.73 1.00 -3.22
CA GLU A 177 29.06 2.22 -2.80
C GLU A 177 27.63 2.28 -3.33
N GLY A 178 27.44 1.98 -4.62
CA GLY A 178 26.12 1.87 -5.22
C GLY A 178 25.22 0.82 -4.53
N ALA A 179 25.77 -0.36 -4.20
CA ALA A 179 25.04 -1.39 -3.47
C ALA A 179 24.71 -0.96 -2.04
N ALA A 180 25.65 -0.30 -1.33
CA ALA A 180 25.43 0.21 0.02
C ALA A 180 24.28 1.24 0.04
N VAL A 181 24.30 2.22 -0.87
CA VAL A 181 23.26 3.24 -0.96
C VAL A 181 21.88 2.59 -1.18
N MET A 182 21.77 1.63 -2.10
CA MET A 182 20.52 0.94 -2.34
C MET A 182 20.04 0.12 -1.13
N LEU A 183 20.94 -0.56 -0.43
CA LEU A 183 20.60 -1.30 0.77
C LEU A 183 20.10 -0.37 1.89
N PHE A 184 20.76 0.77 2.12
CA PHE A 184 20.31 1.75 3.11
C PHE A 184 18.93 2.33 2.75
N PHE A 185 18.70 2.59 1.48
CA PHE A 185 17.40 3.04 1.01
C PHE A 185 16.31 2.00 1.33
N GLN A 186 16.52 0.74 0.97
CA GLN A 186 15.56 -0.34 1.23
C GLN A 186 15.30 -0.58 2.73
N VAL A 187 16.33 -0.48 3.56
CA VAL A 187 16.16 -0.52 5.02
C VAL A 187 15.28 0.63 5.49
N GLY A 188 15.50 1.85 4.96
CA GLY A 188 14.69 3.02 5.27
C GLY A 188 13.22 2.83 4.88
N GLU A 189 12.94 2.36 3.66
CA GLU A 189 11.62 2.05 3.16
C GLU A 189 10.88 1.02 4.04
N LEU A 190 11.57 -0.07 4.40
CA LEU A 190 11.00 -1.08 5.29
C LEU A 190 10.61 -0.47 6.66
N PHE A 191 11.49 0.34 7.26
CA PHE A 191 11.17 1.02 8.52
C PHE A 191 9.99 1.99 8.38
N GLN A 192 9.92 2.75 7.31
CA GLN A 192 8.82 3.66 7.02
C GLN A 192 7.50 2.90 6.91
N THR A 193 7.46 1.83 6.12
CA THR A 193 6.27 1.00 5.91
C THR A 193 5.78 0.41 7.24
N VAL A 194 6.65 -0.21 8.03
CA VAL A 194 6.31 -0.78 9.35
C VAL A 194 5.82 0.30 10.32
N ALA A 195 6.45 1.48 10.34
CA ALA A 195 6.05 2.58 11.22
C ALA A 195 4.66 3.13 10.85
N VAL A 196 4.39 3.32 9.56
CA VAL A 196 3.10 3.80 9.05
C VAL A 196 2.00 2.78 9.34
N GLU A 197 2.22 1.49 9.10
CA GLU A 197 1.24 0.45 9.41
C GLU A 197 0.90 0.39 10.89
N LYS A 198 1.92 0.44 11.76
CA LYS A 198 1.70 0.44 13.20
C LYS A 198 0.88 1.64 13.66
N SER A 199 1.13 2.81 13.08
CA SER A 199 0.37 4.02 13.37
C SER A 199 -1.08 3.90 12.89
N ARG A 200 -1.30 3.40 11.67
CA ARG A 200 -2.64 3.16 11.10
C ARG A 200 -3.43 2.17 11.95
N LYS A 201 -2.86 1.02 12.33
CA LYS A 201 -3.52 0.04 13.23
C LYS A 201 -3.97 0.65 14.55
N SER A 202 -3.18 1.54 15.14
CA SER A 202 -3.54 2.21 16.39
C SER A 202 -4.73 3.15 16.20
N ILE A 203 -4.80 3.88 15.09
CA ILE A 203 -5.90 4.79 14.78
C ILE A 203 -7.17 4.01 14.44
N THR A 204 -7.08 2.95 13.64
CA THR A 204 -8.21 2.09 13.27
C THR A 204 -8.86 1.48 14.51
N LYS A 205 -8.06 0.95 15.45
CA LYS A 205 -8.58 0.43 16.74
C LYS A 205 -9.34 1.48 17.56
N LEU A 206 -8.88 2.74 17.53
CA LEU A 206 -9.60 3.82 18.21
C LEU A 206 -10.90 4.19 17.49
N MET A 207 -10.94 4.10 16.17
CA MET A 207 -12.16 4.35 15.38
C MET A 207 -13.19 3.23 15.53
N GLU A 208 -12.75 1.97 15.67
CA GLU A 208 -13.63 0.83 15.92
C GLU A 208 -14.35 0.91 17.30
N LEU A 209 -13.78 1.66 18.25
CA LEU A 209 -14.43 1.93 19.53
C LEU A 209 -15.61 2.91 19.43
N LYS A 210 -15.76 3.62 18.30
CA LYS A 210 -16.89 4.49 18.04
C LYS A 210 -18.09 3.62 17.65
N PRO A 211 -19.18 3.59 18.45
CA PRO A 211 -20.36 2.80 18.11
C PRO A 211 -20.94 3.30 16.78
N GLU A 212 -21.30 2.37 15.90
CA GLU A 212 -21.94 2.69 14.61
C GLU A 212 -23.36 3.23 14.80
N SER A 213 -24.01 2.89 15.92
CA SER A 213 -25.32 3.39 16.28
C SER A 213 -25.46 3.53 17.79
N VAL A 214 -26.28 4.49 18.20
CA VAL A 214 -26.66 4.72 19.60
C VAL A 214 -28.13 4.44 19.77
N THR A 215 -28.47 3.58 20.71
CA THR A 215 -29.84 3.26 21.07
C THR A 215 -30.40 4.36 22.00
N VAL A 216 -31.30 5.17 21.50
CA VAL A 216 -31.96 6.23 22.28
C VAL A 216 -33.39 5.81 22.63
N VAL A 217 -33.72 5.85 23.91
CA VAL A 217 -35.10 5.62 24.38
C VAL A 217 -35.81 6.95 24.51
N ARG A 218 -36.85 7.16 23.71
CA ARG A 218 -37.71 8.39 23.75
C ARG A 218 -39.16 7.97 23.88
N ASN A 219 -39.86 8.41 24.92
CA ASN A 219 -41.27 8.09 25.19
C ASN A 219 -41.58 6.58 25.25
N GLY A 220 -40.68 5.80 25.84
CA GLY A 220 -40.84 4.34 25.96
C GLY A 220 -40.65 3.55 24.67
N LYS A 221 -40.22 4.21 23.59
CA LYS A 221 -39.83 3.57 22.30
C LYS A 221 -38.35 3.72 22.09
N THR A 222 -37.74 2.65 21.61
CA THR A 222 -36.32 2.58 21.30
C THR A 222 -36.06 2.99 19.86
N TYR A 223 -35.13 3.92 19.66
CA TYR A 223 -34.69 4.38 18.33
C TYR A 223 -33.20 4.13 18.20
N GLU A 224 -32.79 3.61 17.08
CA GLU A 224 -31.38 3.47 16.73
C GLU A 224 -31.00 4.69 15.85
N LEU A 225 -30.12 5.53 16.35
CA LEU A 225 -29.68 6.76 15.69
C LEU A 225 -28.16 6.70 15.46
N PRO A 226 -27.64 7.33 14.39
CA PRO A 226 -26.22 7.56 14.26
C PRO A 226 -25.72 8.42 15.42
N PRO A 227 -24.49 8.18 15.91
CA PRO A 227 -23.91 8.90 17.05
C PRO A 227 -23.66 10.37 16.74
#